data_16f20bca2b990803817c007f74f00bf8
#
_entry.id   16f20bca2b990803817c007f74f00bf8
#
_cell.length_a   1.000
_cell.length_b   1.000
_cell.length_c   1.000
_cell.angle_alpha   90.00
_cell.angle_beta   90.00
_cell.angle_gamma   90.00
#
_symmetry.space_group_name_H-M   'P 1'
#
loop_
_entity.id
_entity.type
_entity.pdbx_description
1 polymer ?
#
loop_
_entity_poly.entity_id
_entity_poly.type
_entity_poly.pdbx_seq_one_letter_code
_entity_poly.pdbx_strand_id
1 'polypeptide(L)'
;KELNSLFDLLPVSHPAKVPYCIYKQASDTVRSGVIIGLGSRLQVFQNKLIRQITSYDEINLTLQGKEKCAYFCITSDQDSTFDFLSSLFMTFVFIKLVRYADTYGEDGKLPVPVHILADELANTGAILSLNKKISVIRSRNLSISCIFQNLPQMQNRYPLNQWQEIIGNCDTQLFLGCTDEVTATFISNRSGDVTVGVSSEAKQLNSCLLYTSPSPRDTERSRM
;
A
#
# COMPACT_ATOMS: atom_id res chain seq x y z
N LYS A 1 -5.07 25.97 30.99
CA LYS A 1 -5.56 25.68 32.37
C LYS A 1 -6.69 24.65 32.32
N GLU A 2 -7.67 24.77 31.42
CA GLU A 2 -8.81 23.84 31.32
C GLU A 2 -8.42 22.40 30.97
N LEU A 3 -7.44 22.20 30.06
CA LEU A 3 -6.97 20.87 29.71
C LEU A 3 -6.36 20.12 30.92
N ASN A 4 -5.58 20.83 31.75
CA ASN A 4 -4.98 20.26 32.94
C ASN A 4 -6.05 19.77 33.93
N SER A 5 -7.10 20.57 34.16
CA SER A 5 -8.18 20.20 35.06
C SER A 5 -8.97 18.98 34.55
N LEU A 6 -9.18 18.85 33.23
CA LEU A 6 -9.80 17.65 32.66
C LEU A 6 -8.98 16.38 32.93
N PHE A 7 -7.66 16.44 32.71
CA PHE A 7 -6.79 15.29 32.99
C PHE A 7 -6.63 14.99 34.49
N ASP A 8 -6.74 16.01 35.35
CA ASP A 8 -6.67 15.83 36.79
C ASP A 8 -7.90 15.09 37.33
N LEU A 9 -9.08 15.24 36.68
CA LEU A 9 -10.31 14.53 37.00
C LEU A 9 -10.31 13.05 36.59
N LEU A 10 -9.41 12.62 35.69
CA LEU A 10 -9.33 11.23 35.27
C LEU A 10 -8.77 10.35 36.40
N PRO A 11 -9.27 9.10 36.55
CA PRO A 11 -8.71 8.15 37.52
C PRO A 11 -7.25 7.81 37.19
N VAL A 12 -6.46 7.45 38.21
CA VAL A 12 -5.03 7.15 38.05
C VAL A 12 -4.79 6.01 37.06
N SER A 13 -5.72 5.05 36.98
CA SER A 13 -5.68 3.90 36.06
C SER A 13 -6.04 4.25 34.61
N HIS A 14 -6.46 5.48 34.32
CA HIS A 14 -6.88 5.85 32.98
C HIS A 14 -5.68 5.86 32.00
N PRO A 15 -5.77 5.20 30.83
CA PRO A 15 -4.65 5.04 29.90
C PRO A 15 -4.06 6.35 29.37
N ALA A 16 -4.83 7.43 29.37
CA ALA A 16 -4.35 8.75 28.95
C ALA A 16 -3.52 9.49 30.03
N LYS A 17 -3.54 9.05 31.30
CA LYS A 17 -2.88 9.74 32.40
C LYS A 17 -1.35 9.71 32.29
N VAL A 18 -0.78 8.54 31.98
CA VAL A 18 0.67 8.36 31.85
C VAL A 18 1.25 9.19 30.69
N PRO A 19 0.74 9.10 29.44
CA PRO A 19 1.22 9.94 28.35
C PRO A 19 1.08 11.44 28.64
N TYR A 20 0.02 11.85 29.33
CA TYR A 20 -0.17 13.24 29.72
C TYR A 20 0.85 13.72 30.76
N CYS A 21 1.19 12.90 31.73
CA CYS A 21 2.24 13.24 32.70
C CYS A 21 3.60 13.43 32.02
N ILE A 22 3.96 12.57 31.06
CA ILE A 22 5.18 12.72 30.25
C ILE A 22 5.15 14.04 29.47
N TYR A 23 4.04 14.34 28.80
CA TYR A 23 3.86 15.60 28.08
C TYR A 23 4.00 16.81 29.01
N LYS A 24 3.46 16.75 30.24
CA LYS A 24 3.52 17.84 31.22
C LYS A 24 4.95 18.09 31.73
N GLN A 25 5.80 17.04 31.76
CA GLN A 25 7.22 17.15 32.18
C GLN A 25 8.12 17.71 31.07
N ALA A 26 7.67 17.69 29.82
CA ALA A 26 8.44 18.21 28.69
C ALA A 26 8.63 19.74 28.81
N SER A 27 9.75 20.25 28.28
CA SER A 27 10.00 21.69 28.21
C SER A 27 8.95 22.41 27.34
N ASP A 28 8.76 23.70 27.54
CA ASP A 28 7.81 24.51 26.77
C ASP A 28 8.11 24.46 25.26
N THR A 29 9.38 24.44 24.88
CA THR A 29 9.80 24.33 23.49
C THR A 29 9.33 23.01 22.86
N VAL A 30 9.53 21.89 23.57
CA VAL A 30 9.08 20.57 23.09
C VAL A 30 7.56 20.51 23.02
N ARG A 31 6.86 20.99 24.04
CA ARG A 31 5.39 21.04 24.04
C ARG A 31 4.83 21.87 22.89
N SER A 32 5.41 23.03 22.65
CA SER A 32 5.00 23.89 21.53
C SER A 32 5.24 23.22 20.18
N GLY A 33 6.38 22.55 20.00
CA GLY A 33 6.66 21.79 18.79
C GLY A 33 5.67 20.66 18.54
N VAL A 34 5.28 19.91 19.58
CA VAL A 34 4.26 18.86 19.50
C VAL A 34 2.90 19.43 19.13
N ILE A 35 2.49 20.54 19.74
CA ILE A 35 1.19 21.20 19.45
C ILE A 35 1.15 21.71 18.01
N ILE A 36 2.22 22.37 17.55
CA ILE A 36 2.31 22.88 16.18
C ILE A 36 2.27 21.71 15.19
N GLY A 37 3.04 20.66 15.42
CA GLY A 37 3.06 19.46 14.58
C GLY A 37 1.71 18.74 14.53
N LEU A 38 1.01 18.64 15.65
CA LEU A 38 -0.34 18.09 15.71
C LEU A 38 -1.35 19.00 14.99
N GLY A 39 -1.28 20.30 15.22
CA GLY A 39 -2.14 21.30 14.58
C GLY A 39 -2.01 21.28 13.06
N SER A 40 -0.78 21.19 12.55
CA SER A 40 -0.53 21.07 11.12
C SER A 40 -1.15 19.79 10.52
N ARG A 41 -1.00 18.65 11.19
CA ARG A 41 -1.59 17.37 10.74
C ARG A 41 -3.11 17.34 10.82
N LEU A 42 -3.69 18.02 11.79
CA LEU A 42 -5.14 18.10 11.99
C LEU A 42 -5.79 19.26 11.24
N GLN A 43 -5.02 20.10 10.55
CA GLN A 43 -5.53 21.25 9.80
C GLN A 43 -6.61 20.86 8.79
N VAL A 44 -6.49 19.69 8.18
CA VAL A 44 -7.46 19.17 7.22
C VAL A 44 -8.86 19.04 7.83
N PHE A 45 -8.98 18.73 9.13
CA PHE A 45 -10.26 18.66 9.86
C PHE A 45 -10.88 20.04 10.17
N GLN A 46 -10.19 21.15 9.84
CA GLN A 46 -10.77 22.47 9.89
C GLN A 46 -11.72 22.74 8.70
N ASN A 47 -11.55 21.99 7.61
CA ASN A 47 -12.49 22.03 6.50
C ASN A 47 -13.88 21.56 6.97
N LYS A 48 -14.90 22.38 6.69
CA LYS A 48 -16.28 22.13 7.14
C LYS A 48 -16.84 20.80 6.62
N LEU A 49 -16.56 20.46 5.35
CA LEU A 49 -17.02 19.22 4.74
C LEU A 49 -16.35 18.00 5.38
N ILE A 50 -15.04 18.08 5.58
CA ILE A 50 -14.29 16.97 6.25
C ILE A 50 -14.82 16.77 7.67
N ARG A 51 -15.02 17.84 8.42
CA ARG A 51 -15.60 17.75 9.76
C ARG A 51 -17.00 17.11 9.73
N GLN A 52 -17.82 17.46 8.76
CA GLN A 52 -19.16 16.92 8.62
C GLN A 52 -19.14 15.42 8.35
N ILE A 53 -18.37 14.96 7.35
CA ILE A 53 -18.29 13.52 6.97
C ILE A 53 -17.57 12.64 8.01
N THR A 54 -16.77 13.25 8.90
CA THR A 54 -16.05 12.51 9.96
C THR A 54 -16.70 12.65 11.34
N SER A 55 -17.83 13.37 11.46
CA SER A 55 -18.47 13.61 12.76
C SER A 55 -19.38 12.47 13.23
N TYR A 56 -19.75 11.57 12.35
CA TYR A 56 -20.61 10.42 12.65
C TYR A 56 -20.20 9.21 11.81
N ASP A 57 -20.60 8.02 12.23
CA ASP A 57 -20.28 6.75 11.57
C ASP A 57 -21.52 6.22 10.84
N GLU A 58 -21.52 6.33 9.51
CA GLU A 58 -22.58 5.79 8.63
C GLU A 58 -22.13 4.52 7.90
N ILE A 59 -20.82 4.24 7.90
CA ILE A 59 -20.24 3.17 7.09
C ILE A 59 -19.98 1.95 7.96
N ASN A 60 -20.77 0.91 7.81
CA ASN A 60 -20.50 -0.35 8.50
C ASN A 60 -19.34 -1.11 7.85
N LEU A 61 -18.11 -0.84 8.31
CA LEU A 61 -16.88 -1.43 7.76
C LEU A 61 -16.72 -2.94 7.98
N THR A 62 -17.66 -3.58 8.68
CA THR A 62 -17.66 -5.05 8.87
C THR A 62 -18.73 -5.75 8.03
N LEU A 63 -19.59 -4.99 7.34
CA LEU A 63 -20.71 -5.56 6.60
C LEU A 63 -20.25 -6.50 5.49
N GLN A 64 -19.17 -6.15 4.78
CA GLN A 64 -18.61 -6.96 3.70
C GLN A 64 -18.20 -8.36 4.14
N GLY A 65 -17.79 -8.52 5.40
CA GLY A 65 -17.44 -9.81 5.97
C GLY A 65 -18.63 -10.62 6.47
N LYS A 66 -19.83 -10.01 6.53
CA LYS A 66 -21.08 -10.63 7.02
C LYS A 66 -22.03 -10.99 5.89
N GLU A 67 -22.15 -10.11 4.91
CA GLU A 67 -23.14 -10.17 3.84
C GLU A 67 -22.47 -9.89 2.48
N LYS A 68 -23.06 -10.42 1.41
CA LYS A 68 -22.59 -10.14 0.05
C LYS A 68 -22.95 -8.69 -0.32
N CYS A 69 -21.97 -7.83 -0.34
CA CYS A 69 -22.10 -6.43 -0.75
C CYS A 69 -20.86 -5.94 -1.47
N ALA A 70 -20.95 -4.78 -2.11
CA ALA A 70 -19.82 -4.10 -2.75
C ALA A 70 -19.73 -2.65 -2.26
N TYR A 71 -18.54 -2.23 -1.85
CA TYR A 71 -18.23 -0.85 -1.49
C TYR A 71 -17.35 -0.24 -2.57
N PHE A 72 -17.76 0.90 -3.08
CA PHE A 72 -17.01 1.67 -4.06
C PHE A 72 -16.45 2.91 -3.38
N CYS A 73 -15.12 2.94 -3.18
CA CYS A 73 -14.40 4.06 -2.63
C CYS A 73 -13.79 4.87 -3.78
N ILE A 74 -14.40 5.99 -4.11
CA ILE A 74 -13.93 6.88 -5.18
C ILE A 74 -13.02 7.94 -4.56
N THR A 75 -11.77 8.00 -5.04
CA THR A 75 -10.77 8.98 -4.61
C THR A 75 -10.38 9.87 -5.78
N SER A 76 -9.95 11.11 -5.50
CA SER A 76 -9.39 11.97 -6.54
C SER A 76 -8.00 11.51 -6.92
N ASP A 77 -7.70 11.48 -8.20
CA ASP A 77 -6.37 11.23 -8.78
C ASP A 77 -5.56 12.52 -8.99
N GLN A 78 -6.22 13.69 -8.92
CA GLN A 78 -5.62 14.99 -9.20
C GLN A 78 -5.26 15.76 -7.92
N ASP A 79 -5.94 15.51 -6.81
CA ASP A 79 -5.78 16.25 -5.56
C ASP A 79 -5.41 15.32 -4.40
N SER A 80 -4.14 15.35 -4.03
CA SER A 80 -3.59 14.57 -2.91
C SER A 80 -3.96 15.12 -1.51
N THR A 81 -4.67 16.24 -1.43
CA THR A 81 -5.04 16.86 -0.14
C THR A 81 -5.83 15.90 0.74
N PHE A 82 -6.60 15.01 0.14
CA PHE A 82 -7.46 14.06 0.83
C PHE A 82 -6.93 12.61 0.84
N ASP A 83 -5.73 12.36 0.32
CA ASP A 83 -5.08 11.04 0.34
C ASP A 83 -5.08 10.40 1.72
N PHE A 84 -4.93 11.21 2.77
CA PHE A 84 -4.92 10.71 4.13
C PHE A 84 -6.28 10.13 4.55
N LEU A 85 -7.42 10.65 4.04
CA LEU A 85 -8.74 10.08 4.33
C LEU A 85 -8.89 8.70 3.69
N SER A 86 -8.46 8.55 2.44
CA SER A 86 -8.45 7.26 1.74
C SER A 86 -7.56 6.26 2.46
N SER A 87 -6.35 6.67 2.85
CA SER A 87 -5.42 5.88 3.65
C SER A 87 -6.03 5.45 4.98
N LEU A 88 -6.68 6.38 5.68
CA LEU A 88 -7.34 6.13 6.96
C LEU A 88 -8.51 5.17 6.81
N PHE A 89 -9.38 5.39 5.82
CA PHE A 89 -10.51 4.52 5.50
C PHE A 89 -10.03 3.09 5.23
N MET A 90 -9.10 2.90 4.31
CA MET A 90 -8.55 1.58 4.00
C MET A 90 -7.87 0.94 5.21
N THR A 91 -7.16 1.72 6.00
CA THR A 91 -6.54 1.23 7.24
C THR A 91 -7.58 0.68 8.20
N PHE A 92 -8.70 1.39 8.39
CA PHE A 92 -9.80 0.92 9.24
C PHE A 92 -10.56 -0.26 8.66
N VAL A 93 -10.74 -0.35 7.33
CA VAL A 93 -11.30 -1.54 6.67
C VAL A 93 -10.53 -2.78 7.08
N PHE A 94 -9.20 -2.78 6.93
CA PHE A 94 -8.37 -3.91 7.35
C PHE A 94 -8.49 -4.20 8.85
N ILE A 95 -8.37 -3.18 9.70
CA ILE A 95 -8.44 -3.36 11.16
C ILE A 95 -9.79 -3.94 11.59
N LYS A 96 -10.88 -3.40 11.06
CA LYS A 96 -12.24 -3.82 11.43
C LYS A 96 -12.56 -5.22 10.94
N LEU A 97 -12.20 -5.56 9.69
CA LEU A 97 -12.44 -6.89 9.13
C LEU A 97 -11.60 -7.97 9.83
N VAL A 98 -10.31 -7.72 10.05
CA VAL A 98 -9.43 -8.65 10.77
C VAL A 98 -9.93 -8.86 12.19
N ARG A 99 -10.27 -7.78 12.93
CA ARG A 99 -10.81 -7.90 14.28
C ARG A 99 -12.14 -8.64 14.30
N TYR A 100 -13.00 -8.41 13.31
CA TYR A 100 -14.28 -9.12 13.20
C TYR A 100 -14.06 -10.61 12.95
N ALA A 101 -13.14 -10.99 12.05
CA ALA A 101 -12.77 -12.38 11.82
C ALA A 101 -12.23 -13.05 13.10
N ASP A 102 -11.30 -12.39 13.79
CA ASP A 102 -10.67 -12.91 15.01
C ASP A 102 -11.68 -13.05 16.18
N THR A 103 -12.74 -12.21 16.24
CA THR A 103 -13.67 -12.19 17.37
C THR A 103 -14.93 -13.05 17.12
N TYR A 104 -15.45 -13.02 15.89
CA TYR A 104 -16.75 -13.57 15.54
C TYR A 104 -16.71 -14.60 14.39
N GLY A 105 -15.55 -14.74 13.75
CA GLY A 105 -15.39 -15.67 12.63
C GLY A 105 -15.22 -17.11 13.09
N GLU A 106 -15.73 -18.05 12.30
CA GLU A 106 -15.46 -19.47 12.48
C GLU A 106 -14.01 -19.75 12.06
N ASP A 107 -13.22 -20.36 12.94
CA ASP A 107 -11.77 -20.56 12.76
C ASP A 107 -10.99 -19.27 12.47
N GLY A 108 -11.46 -18.12 12.97
CA GLY A 108 -10.85 -16.83 12.74
C GLY A 108 -11.02 -16.28 11.32
N LYS A 109 -12.01 -16.80 10.56
CA LYS A 109 -12.27 -16.40 9.18
C LYS A 109 -13.54 -15.59 9.05
N LEU A 110 -13.58 -14.67 8.10
CA LEU A 110 -14.80 -13.97 7.73
C LEU A 110 -15.83 -14.94 7.17
N PRO A 111 -17.10 -14.86 7.59
CA PRO A 111 -18.20 -15.66 7.03
C PRO A 111 -18.36 -15.50 5.52
N VAL A 112 -18.19 -14.28 5.02
CA VAL A 112 -18.17 -13.97 3.59
C VAL A 112 -16.75 -13.57 3.22
N PRO A 113 -16.11 -14.23 2.22
CA PRO A 113 -14.80 -13.82 1.72
C PRO A 113 -14.85 -12.39 1.20
N VAL A 114 -13.88 -11.57 1.60
CA VAL A 114 -13.77 -10.18 1.15
C VAL A 114 -12.56 -10.03 0.22
N HIS A 115 -12.79 -9.44 -0.93
CA HIS A 115 -11.73 -9.10 -1.87
C HIS A 115 -11.65 -7.57 -2.03
N ILE A 116 -10.47 -7.02 -1.77
CA ILE A 116 -10.19 -5.60 -1.97
C ILE A 116 -9.52 -5.44 -3.33
N LEU A 117 -10.14 -4.67 -4.21
CA LEU A 117 -9.53 -4.28 -5.49
C LEU A 117 -8.99 -2.86 -5.35
N ALA A 118 -7.68 -2.73 -5.19
CA ALA A 118 -7.00 -1.45 -5.09
C ALA A 118 -6.49 -1.05 -6.49
N ASP A 119 -7.40 -0.45 -7.26
CA ASP A 119 -7.09 0.14 -8.56
C ASP A 119 -6.24 1.40 -8.33
N GLU A 120 -5.06 1.43 -8.93
CA GLU A 120 -4.06 2.50 -8.76
C GLU A 120 -3.62 2.71 -7.28
N LEU A 121 -3.14 1.63 -6.65
CA LEU A 121 -2.71 1.63 -5.23
C LEU A 121 -1.71 2.76 -4.89
N ALA A 122 -0.86 3.13 -5.84
CA ALA A 122 0.13 4.18 -5.63
C ALA A 122 -0.48 5.58 -5.48
N ASN A 123 -1.67 5.83 -6.02
CA ASN A 123 -2.34 7.12 -6.00
C ASN A 123 -3.33 7.28 -4.83
N THR A 124 -3.75 6.22 -4.18
CA THR A 124 -4.77 6.26 -3.11
C THR A 124 -4.27 6.68 -1.73
N GLY A 125 -3.06 7.21 -1.61
CA GLY A 125 -2.43 7.44 -0.30
C GLY A 125 -1.86 6.14 0.32
N ALA A 126 -0.80 6.26 1.10
CA ALA A 126 -0.16 5.09 1.69
C ALA A 126 -1.04 4.46 2.79
N ILE A 127 -1.47 3.23 2.60
CA ILE A 127 -2.18 2.46 3.63
C ILE A 127 -1.18 2.09 4.73
N LEU A 128 -1.46 2.49 5.95
CA LEU A 128 -0.55 2.31 7.08
C LEU A 128 -0.20 0.83 7.28
N SER A 129 1.09 0.51 7.24
CA SER A 129 1.63 -0.85 7.44
C SER A 129 0.98 -1.90 6.52
N LEU A 130 0.72 -1.55 5.25
CA LEU A 130 0.08 -2.45 4.28
C LEU A 130 0.86 -3.76 4.11
N ASN A 131 2.20 -3.70 4.07
CA ASN A 131 3.08 -4.86 4.03
C ASN A 131 2.76 -5.90 5.11
N LYS A 132 2.59 -5.45 6.36
CA LYS A 132 2.21 -6.31 7.49
C LYS A 132 0.76 -6.81 7.39
N LYS A 133 -0.16 -5.96 6.90
CA LYS A 133 -1.55 -6.35 6.73
C LYS A 133 -1.70 -7.47 5.71
N ILE A 134 -1.09 -7.33 4.54
CA ILE A 134 -1.15 -8.33 3.46
C ILE A 134 -0.66 -9.71 3.94
N SER A 135 0.38 -9.76 4.74
CA SER A 135 0.93 -11.04 5.21
C SER A 135 -0.02 -11.86 6.10
N VAL A 136 -1.01 -11.22 6.73
CA VAL A 136 -1.90 -11.86 7.71
C VAL A 136 -3.35 -12.04 7.24
N ILE A 137 -3.78 -11.34 6.19
CA ILE A 137 -5.20 -11.32 5.79
C ILE A 137 -5.68 -12.61 5.15
N ARG A 138 -4.79 -13.38 4.50
CA ARG A 138 -5.14 -14.63 3.81
C ARG A 138 -5.84 -15.64 4.73
N SER A 139 -5.33 -15.81 5.94
CA SER A 139 -5.91 -16.74 6.93
C SER A 139 -7.33 -16.35 7.39
N ARG A 140 -7.75 -15.13 7.10
CA ARG A 140 -9.02 -14.54 7.53
C ARG A 140 -10.08 -14.43 6.44
N ASN A 141 -9.90 -15.11 5.31
CA ASN A 141 -10.77 -14.97 4.13
C ASN A 141 -10.79 -13.53 3.57
N LEU A 142 -9.70 -12.81 3.72
CA LEU A 142 -9.53 -11.47 3.17
C LEU A 142 -8.38 -11.48 2.16
N SER A 143 -8.58 -10.91 1.00
CA SER A 143 -7.61 -10.83 -0.08
C SER A 143 -7.56 -9.45 -0.71
N ILE A 144 -6.48 -9.13 -1.40
CA ILE A 144 -6.29 -7.85 -2.09
C ILE A 144 -5.65 -8.06 -3.45
N SER A 145 -6.15 -7.33 -4.45
CA SER A 145 -5.47 -7.10 -5.72
C SER A 145 -4.89 -5.69 -5.73
N CYS A 146 -3.59 -5.60 -5.86
CA CYS A 146 -2.87 -4.33 -5.92
C CYS A 146 -2.53 -4.03 -7.39
N ILE A 147 -3.11 -2.98 -7.95
CA ILE A 147 -2.83 -2.51 -9.31
C ILE A 147 -2.03 -1.21 -9.22
N PHE A 148 -1.01 -1.07 -10.02
CA PHE A 148 -0.17 0.13 -10.09
C PHE A 148 0.53 0.19 -11.46
N GLN A 149 0.91 1.38 -11.89
CA GLN A 149 1.45 1.60 -13.24
C GLN A 149 2.93 1.22 -13.35
N ASN A 150 3.73 1.53 -12.33
CA ASN A 150 5.17 1.27 -12.33
C ASN A 150 5.75 1.16 -10.92
N LEU A 151 6.94 0.55 -10.83
CA LEU A 151 7.64 0.38 -9.56
C LEU A 151 8.13 1.69 -8.92
N PRO A 152 8.63 2.69 -9.64
CA PRO A 152 9.01 3.96 -9.04
C PRO A 152 7.90 4.62 -8.24
N GLN A 153 6.64 4.57 -8.69
CA GLN A 153 5.50 5.07 -7.90
C GLN A 153 5.32 4.28 -6.61
N MET A 154 5.43 2.95 -6.67
CA MET A 154 5.35 2.09 -5.49
C MET A 154 6.49 2.34 -4.51
N GLN A 155 7.72 2.53 -5.00
CA GLN A 155 8.89 2.87 -4.18
C GLN A 155 8.71 4.19 -3.43
N ASN A 156 8.17 5.20 -4.11
CA ASN A 156 7.89 6.50 -3.51
C ASN A 156 6.78 6.43 -2.46
N ARG A 157 5.73 5.66 -2.72
CA ARG A 157 4.56 5.54 -1.83
C ARG A 157 4.84 4.65 -0.62
N TYR A 158 5.61 3.56 -0.81
CA TYR A 158 5.98 2.58 0.21
C TYR A 158 7.50 2.45 0.32
N PRO A 159 8.19 3.44 0.92
CA PRO A 159 9.64 3.48 1.03
C PRO A 159 10.20 2.37 1.94
N LEU A 160 11.53 2.35 2.11
CA LEU A 160 12.24 1.43 3.01
C LEU A 160 11.95 -0.06 2.70
N ASN A 161 11.91 -0.41 1.40
CA ASN A 161 11.63 -1.76 0.91
C ASN A 161 10.22 -2.32 1.22
N GLN A 162 9.32 -1.53 1.79
CA GLN A 162 7.94 -1.96 2.03
C GLN A 162 7.23 -2.39 0.75
N TRP A 163 7.52 -1.72 -0.37
CA TRP A 163 7.00 -2.09 -1.69
C TRP A 163 7.41 -3.51 -2.11
N GLN A 164 8.64 -3.95 -1.79
CA GLN A 164 9.11 -5.30 -2.08
C GLN A 164 8.37 -6.35 -1.26
N GLU A 165 8.11 -6.05 0.03
CA GLU A 165 7.32 -6.91 0.90
C GLU A 165 5.88 -7.04 0.41
N ILE A 166 5.27 -5.93 -0.07
CA ILE A 166 3.93 -5.93 -0.65
C ILE A 166 3.88 -6.85 -1.88
N ILE A 167 4.79 -6.66 -2.84
CA ILE A 167 4.85 -7.48 -4.05
C ILE A 167 5.21 -8.94 -3.71
N GLY A 168 6.11 -9.14 -2.75
CA GLY A 168 6.53 -10.47 -2.30
C GLY A 168 5.42 -11.29 -1.65
N ASN A 169 4.43 -10.63 -1.06
CA ASN A 169 3.25 -11.28 -0.47
C ASN A 169 2.13 -11.54 -1.50
N CYS A 170 2.29 -11.11 -2.75
CA CYS A 170 1.34 -11.41 -3.82
C CYS A 170 1.71 -12.73 -4.49
N ASP A 171 0.87 -13.75 -4.35
CA ASP A 171 1.09 -15.10 -4.93
C ASP A 171 1.06 -15.06 -6.47
N THR A 172 0.23 -14.19 -7.05
CA THR A 172 0.10 -14.00 -8.50
C THR A 172 0.53 -12.59 -8.87
N GLN A 173 1.38 -12.49 -9.87
CA GLN A 173 1.84 -11.21 -10.41
C GLN A 173 1.56 -11.20 -11.92
N LEU A 174 0.72 -10.26 -12.37
CA LEU A 174 0.39 -10.07 -13.77
C LEU A 174 1.11 -8.81 -14.27
N PHE A 175 1.92 -8.98 -15.31
CA PHE A 175 2.63 -7.89 -15.96
C PHE A 175 2.07 -7.65 -17.37
N LEU A 176 1.59 -6.44 -17.63
CA LEU A 176 0.97 -6.05 -18.90
C LEU A 176 1.87 -5.15 -19.76
N GLY A 177 3.09 -4.89 -19.31
CA GLY A 177 4.05 -4.02 -19.97
C GLY A 177 4.42 -2.81 -19.12
N CYS A 178 5.54 -2.17 -19.45
CA CYS A 178 6.01 -0.92 -18.84
C CYS A 178 6.84 -0.12 -19.85
N THR A 179 7.02 1.15 -19.55
CA THR A 179 7.87 2.06 -20.33
C THR A 179 9.10 2.53 -19.54
N ASP A 180 9.18 2.18 -18.25
CA ASP A 180 10.29 2.57 -17.38
C ASP A 180 11.29 1.42 -17.18
N GLU A 181 12.56 1.78 -17.09
CA GLU A 181 13.68 0.85 -16.97
C GLU A 181 13.68 0.07 -15.65
N VAL A 182 13.26 0.69 -14.56
CA VAL A 182 13.26 0.08 -13.22
C VAL A 182 12.31 -1.11 -13.18
N THR A 183 11.09 -0.92 -13.68
CA THR A 183 10.08 -1.99 -13.75
C THR A 183 10.50 -3.06 -14.75
N ALA A 184 11.01 -2.68 -15.93
CA ALA A 184 11.49 -3.62 -16.93
C ALA A 184 12.61 -4.52 -16.38
N THR A 185 13.61 -3.93 -15.74
CA THR A 185 14.72 -4.65 -15.13
C THR A 185 14.27 -5.59 -14.01
N PHE A 186 13.35 -5.14 -13.16
CA PHE A 186 12.80 -5.95 -12.07
C PHE A 186 12.10 -7.20 -12.61
N ILE A 187 11.23 -7.04 -13.59
CA ILE A 187 10.47 -8.15 -14.20
C ILE A 187 11.42 -9.09 -14.95
N SER A 188 12.35 -8.55 -15.74
CA SER A 188 13.35 -9.32 -16.45
C SER A 188 14.17 -10.22 -15.52
N ASN A 189 14.66 -9.66 -14.41
CA ASN A 189 15.44 -10.44 -13.42
C ASN A 189 14.63 -11.56 -12.76
N ARG A 190 13.32 -11.38 -12.61
CA ARG A 190 12.43 -12.39 -12.01
C ARG A 190 11.98 -13.45 -13.00
N SER A 191 11.91 -13.11 -14.30
CA SER A 191 11.52 -14.05 -15.36
C SER A 191 12.62 -15.06 -15.70
N GLY A 192 13.86 -14.76 -15.34
CA GLY A 192 15.01 -15.60 -15.65
C GLY A 192 15.49 -15.45 -17.11
N ASP A 193 16.49 -16.23 -17.49
CA ASP A 193 17.10 -16.22 -18.81
C ASP A 193 16.57 -17.38 -19.66
N VAL A 194 16.29 -17.10 -20.94
CA VAL A 194 15.92 -18.12 -21.94
C VAL A 194 17.08 -18.29 -22.91
N THR A 195 17.52 -19.51 -23.14
CA THR A 195 18.51 -19.80 -24.17
C THR A 195 17.80 -19.93 -25.51
N VAL A 196 18.11 -19.04 -26.44
CA VAL A 196 17.61 -19.11 -27.82
C VAL A 196 18.69 -19.65 -28.72
N GLY A 197 18.38 -20.76 -29.41
CA GLY A 197 19.25 -21.29 -30.46
C GLY A 197 19.08 -20.44 -31.73
N VAL A 198 20.16 -19.74 -32.15
CA VAL A 198 20.17 -19.00 -33.42
C VAL A 198 20.89 -19.87 -34.44
N SER A 199 20.21 -20.25 -35.53
CA SER A 199 20.82 -20.82 -36.73
C SER A 199 20.99 -19.76 -37.79
N SER A 200 22.22 -19.46 -38.19
CA SER A 200 22.48 -18.55 -39.33
C SER A 200 22.75 -19.41 -40.58
N GLU A 201 21.93 -19.26 -41.62
CA GLU A 201 22.23 -19.80 -42.93
C GLU A 201 23.02 -18.75 -43.75
N ALA A 202 24.28 -19.06 -44.06
CA ALA A 202 25.06 -18.26 -45.00
C ALA A 202 24.76 -18.74 -46.44
N LYS A 203 24.00 -17.97 -47.21
CA LYS A 203 23.87 -18.21 -48.66
C LYS A 203 25.05 -17.54 -49.38
N GLN A 204 25.92 -18.37 -49.97
CA GLN A 204 26.94 -17.90 -50.92
C GLN A 204 26.27 -17.49 -52.21
N LEU A 205 26.21 -16.22 -52.50
CA LEU A 205 25.91 -15.68 -53.81
C LEU A 205 27.23 -15.33 -54.50
N ASN A 206 27.62 -16.21 -55.43
CA ASN A 206 28.70 -16.04 -56.40
C ASN A 206 30.02 -15.41 -55.86
N SER A 207 30.96 -16.32 -55.56
CA SER A 207 32.44 -16.14 -55.62
C SER A 207 33.07 -14.84 -55.03
N CYS A 208 32.47 -14.23 -54.01
CA CYS A 208 33.19 -13.32 -53.18
C CYS A 208 33.18 -13.86 -51.74
N LEU A 209 34.32 -14.35 -51.27
CA LEU A 209 34.53 -14.80 -49.90
C LEU A 209 34.46 -13.57 -48.96
N LEU A 210 33.31 -13.22 -48.49
CA LEU A 210 33.15 -12.40 -47.31
C LEU A 210 33.08 -13.31 -46.09
N TYR A 211 34.16 -13.50 -45.42
CA TYR A 211 34.24 -14.08 -44.11
C TYR A 211 33.64 -13.11 -43.11
N THR A 212 32.41 -13.25 -42.74
CA THR A 212 31.86 -12.68 -41.52
C THR A 212 31.99 -13.70 -40.41
N SER A 213 33.02 -13.60 -39.60
CA SER A 213 33.03 -14.28 -38.32
C SER A 213 31.84 -13.77 -37.48
N PRO A 214 31.09 -14.64 -36.80
CA PRO A 214 29.99 -14.20 -35.93
C PRO A 214 30.56 -13.25 -34.90
N SER A 215 30.01 -12.05 -34.87
CA SER A 215 30.34 -11.05 -33.87
C SER A 215 29.91 -11.56 -32.49
N PRO A 216 30.65 -11.26 -31.42
CA PRO A 216 30.20 -11.56 -30.06
C PRO A 216 28.86 -10.92 -29.67
N ARG A 217 28.31 -10.04 -30.53
CA ARG A 217 26.98 -9.43 -30.36
C ARG A 217 25.82 -10.28 -30.86
N ASP A 218 26.09 -11.37 -31.60
CA ASP A 218 25.06 -12.27 -32.12
C ASP A 218 24.54 -13.29 -31.07
N THR A 219 25.11 -13.25 -29.87
CA THR A 219 24.52 -13.88 -28.69
C THR A 219 23.71 -12.84 -27.92
N GLU A 220 22.64 -12.34 -28.51
CA GLU A 220 21.65 -11.59 -27.74
C GLU A 220 20.97 -12.51 -26.74
N ARG A 221 21.27 -12.32 -25.46
CA ARG A 221 20.42 -12.81 -24.39
C ARG A 221 19.11 -12.03 -24.45
N SER A 222 18.12 -12.63 -25.08
CA SER A 222 16.77 -12.12 -24.99
C SER A 222 16.28 -12.33 -23.58
N ARG A 223 16.29 -11.29 -22.78
CA ARG A 223 15.64 -11.27 -21.47
C ARG A 223 14.17 -10.91 -21.71
N MET A 224 13.28 -11.82 -21.43
CA MET A 224 11.85 -11.53 -21.28
C MET A 224 11.56 -11.04 -19.86
#